data_662f2ad569b8981a6a1c33feeceab32c
#
_entry.id   662f2ad569b8981a6a1c33feeceab32c
#
_cell.length_a   1.000
_cell.length_b   1.000
_cell.length_c   1.000
_cell.angle_alpha   90.00
_cell.angle_beta   90.00
_cell.angle_gamma   90.00
#
_symmetry.space_group_name_H-M   'P 1'
#
loop_
_entity.id
_entity.type
_entity.pdbx_description
1 polymer ?
#
loop_
_entity_poly.entity_id
_entity_poly.type
_entity_poly.pdbx_seq_one_letter_code
_entity_poly.pdbx_strand_id
1 'polypeptide(L)'
;MEQLLELNGVCKNYPSFSLCDVSFSVPAGCIMGLIGENGAGKSTTIRLILNEMKRDAGEIRIFGKDNLQNEIEVKEEIGVVLDPNCFPGDFTAKDVNLILRRIYKSWDKDLFYRYLKDFSLAEKKKIKDYSTGMRMKLNIAAALAHRPRLLLLDEATSGLDPVMRSDILDLLLDFIQDENCGILFSSHITSDLERVADYITFLHEGRIVFSLAKDELQDHMGILKCGPSQFEKLNRSDFVRVRRGTYECAALAEDRAAVQKKYPNMVVDAATLDEIMLLYAKGDAS
;
A
#
# COMPACT_ATOMS: atom_id res chain seq x y z
N MET A 1 -17.16 -3.35 11.57
CA MET A 1 -16.89 -3.69 10.16
C MET A 1 -16.24 -5.06 10.11
N GLU A 2 -16.53 -5.86 9.10
CA GLU A 2 -15.85 -7.13 8.87
C GLU A 2 -14.37 -6.86 8.53
N GLN A 3 -13.45 -7.67 9.06
CA GLN A 3 -12.03 -7.60 8.72
C GLN A 3 -11.76 -8.61 7.59
N LEU A 4 -11.32 -8.10 6.44
CA LEU A 4 -10.98 -8.95 5.29
C LEU A 4 -9.58 -9.53 5.40
N LEU A 5 -8.67 -8.79 6.05
CA LEU A 5 -7.30 -9.20 6.32
C LEU A 5 -6.90 -8.76 7.73
N GLU A 6 -6.26 -9.66 8.46
CA GLU A 6 -5.69 -9.40 9.79
C GLU A 6 -4.30 -10.01 9.89
N LEU A 7 -3.34 -9.19 10.30
CA LEU A 7 -1.99 -9.61 10.68
C LEU A 7 -1.81 -9.38 12.17
N ASN A 8 -1.32 -10.37 12.89
CA ASN A 8 -1.08 -10.30 14.33
C ASN A 8 0.33 -10.82 14.65
N GLY A 9 1.22 -9.94 15.06
CA GLY A 9 2.58 -10.27 15.48
C GLY A 9 3.44 -10.95 14.42
N VAL A 10 3.23 -10.63 13.14
CA VAL A 10 3.89 -11.33 12.03
C VAL A 10 5.37 -10.98 11.98
N CYS A 11 6.22 -12.02 11.99
CA CYS A 11 7.67 -11.88 11.91
C CYS A 11 8.26 -12.71 10.77
N LYS A 12 9.33 -12.14 10.16
CA LYS A 12 10.17 -12.83 9.18
C LYS A 12 11.60 -12.34 9.31
N ASN A 13 12.53 -13.28 9.52
CA ASN A 13 13.95 -12.99 9.69
C ASN A 13 14.74 -13.36 8.45
N TYR A 14 15.61 -12.46 8.01
CA TYR A 14 16.64 -12.67 7.01
C TYR A 14 18.01 -12.25 7.59
N PRO A 15 19.13 -12.66 7.01
CA PRO A 15 20.46 -12.28 7.51
C PRO A 15 20.71 -10.77 7.61
N SER A 16 20.11 -9.98 6.71
CA SER A 16 20.33 -8.52 6.62
C SER A 16 19.10 -7.68 6.90
N PHE A 17 17.94 -8.32 7.18
CA PHE A 17 16.66 -7.62 7.38
C PHE A 17 15.73 -8.46 8.23
N SER A 18 14.92 -7.85 9.07
CA SER A 18 13.88 -8.55 9.82
C SER A 18 12.57 -7.76 9.80
N LEU A 19 11.50 -8.46 9.47
CA LEU A 19 10.14 -7.97 9.69
C LEU A 19 9.73 -8.43 11.10
N CYS A 20 9.38 -7.49 11.98
CA CYS A 20 9.15 -7.77 13.39
C CYS A 20 7.82 -7.21 13.87
N ASP A 21 6.99 -8.08 14.43
CA ASP A 21 5.75 -7.73 15.13
C ASP A 21 4.78 -6.89 14.27
N VAL A 22 4.64 -7.28 12.99
CA VAL A 22 3.76 -6.57 12.06
C VAL A 22 2.32 -6.94 12.35
N SER A 23 1.54 -5.94 12.79
CA SER A 23 0.13 -6.09 13.17
C SER A 23 -0.70 -4.95 12.58
N PHE A 24 -1.64 -5.26 11.71
CA PHE A 24 -2.64 -4.35 11.15
C PHE A 24 -3.81 -5.13 10.55
N SER A 25 -4.89 -4.45 10.21
CA SER A 25 -6.05 -5.07 9.56
C SER A 25 -6.60 -4.22 8.42
N VAL A 26 -7.22 -4.87 7.43
CA VAL A 26 -7.92 -4.22 6.32
C VAL A 26 -9.41 -4.48 6.49
N PRO A 27 -10.21 -3.46 6.86
CA PRO A 27 -11.65 -3.60 6.96
C PRO A 27 -12.31 -3.68 5.56
N ALA A 28 -13.48 -4.26 5.50
CA ALA A 28 -14.35 -4.22 4.32
C ALA A 28 -14.79 -2.78 4.04
N GLY A 29 -14.97 -2.43 2.77
CA GLY A 29 -15.33 -1.10 2.31
C GLY A 29 -14.17 -0.09 2.33
N CYS A 30 -12.91 -0.50 2.53
CA CYS A 30 -11.80 0.43 2.74
C CYS A 30 -10.56 0.10 1.89
N ILE A 31 -9.82 1.15 1.58
CA ILE A 31 -8.47 1.08 0.99
C ILE A 31 -7.45 1.33 2.09
N MET A 32 -6.64 0.31 2.40
CA MET A 32 -5.48 0.42 3.27
C MET A 32 -4.23 0.71 2.46
N GLY A 33 -3.63 1.87 2.64
CA GLY A 33 -2.32 2.21 2.09
C GLY A 33 -1.20 1.65 2.97
N LEU A 34 -0.31 0.86 2.40
CA LEU A 34 0.91 0.39 3.05
C LEU A 34 2.09 1.21 2.53
N ILE A 35 2.51 2.21 3.29
CA ILE A 35 3.62 3.08 2.93
C ILE A 35 4.93 2.65 3.58
N GLY A 36 6.03 3.06 3.00
CA GLY A 36 7.37 2.84 3.52
C GLY A 36 8.42 3.01 2.42
N GLU A 37 9.64 3.24 2.82
CA GLU A 37 10.77 3.32 1.91
C GLU A 37 11.07 1.98 1.21
N ASN A 38 11.92 2.02 0.18
CA ASN A 38 12.36 0.79 -0.45
C ASN A 38 13.19 -0.05 0.54
N GLY A 39 12.84 -1.33 0.66
CA GLY A 39 13.45 -2.22 1.65
C GLY A 39 12.77 -2.22 3.02
N ALA A 40 11.76 -1.40 3.28
CA ALA A 40 11.04 -1.37 4.56
C ALA A 40 10.30 -2.68 4.89
N GLY A 41 10.00 -3.53 3.88
CA GLY A 41 9.33 -4.81 4.06
C GLY A 41 7.94 -4.94 3.45
N LYS A 42 7.45 -3.93 2.70
CA LYS A 42 6.11 -3.93 2.07
C LYS A 42 5.85 -5.18 1.23
N SER A 43 6.69 -5.44 0.23
CA SER A 43 6.57 -6.64 -0.63
C SER A 43 6.74 -7.94 0.16
N THR A 44 7.59 -7.96 1.18
CA THR A 44 7.73 -9.12 2.08
C THR A 44 6.42 -9.38 2.82
N THR A 45 5.78 -8.34 3.34
CA THR A 45 4.47 -8.45 4.02
C THR A 45 3.42 -9.03 3.07
N ILE A 46 3.30 -8.50 1.85
CA ILE A 46 2.34 -9.01 0.86
C ILE A 46 2.62 -10.48 0.50
N ARG A 47 3.88 -10.86 0.31
CA ARG A 47 4.25 -12.26 0.03
C ARG A 47 3.98 -13.22 1.19
N LEU A 48 4.08 -12.75 2.43
CA LEU A 48 3.66 -13.52 3.63
C LEU A 48 2.13 -13.69 3.68
N ILE A 49 1.36 -12.67 3.33
CA ILE A 49 -0.10 -12.74 3.20
C ILE A 49 -0.49 -13.81 2.17
N LEU A 50 0.19 -13.82 1.01
CA LEU A 50 -0.03 -14.78 -0.07
C LEU A 50 0.55 -16.18 0.19
N ASN A 51 1.21 -16.39 1.32
CA ASN A 51 1.92 -17.64 1.64
C ASN A 51 2.96 -18.06 0.58
N GLU A 52 3.53 -17.09 -0.15
CA GLU A 52 4.70 -17.32 -1.03
C GLU A 52 5.99 -17.51 -0.22
N MET A 53 5.95 -17.06 1.03
CA MET A 53 7.02 -17.20 2.01
C MET A 53 6.44 -17.64 3.35
N LYS A 54 7.18 -18.51 4.04
CA LYS A 54 6.81 -18.95 5.40
C LYS A 54 7.16 -17.86 6.42
N ARG A 55 6.19 -17.45 7.22
CA ARG A 55 6.41 -16.60 8.39
C ARG A 55 7.16 -17.37 9.51
N ASP A 56 7.93 -16.67 10.30
CA ASP A 56 8.66 -17.27 11.43
C ASP A 56 7.85 -17.21 12.73
N ALA A 57 6.97 -16.20 12.87
CA ALA A 57 6.03 -16.07 13.98
C ALA A 57 4.78 -15.28 13.56
N GLY A 58 3.78 -15.23 14.43
CA GLY A 58 2.54 -14.51 14.24
C GLY A 58 1.47 -15.26 13.46
N GLU A 59 0.36 -14.59 13.22
CA GLU A 59 -0.82 -15.14 12.56
C GLU A 59 -1.30 -14.20 11.46
N ILE A 60 -1.79 -14.78 10.34
CA ILE A 60 -2.43 -14.03 9.25
C ILE A 60 -3.78 -14.69 8.99
N ARG A 61 -4.84 -13.90 9.10
CA ARG A 61 -6.21 -14.32 8.77
C ARG A 61 -6.73 -13.53 7.58
N ILE A 62 -7.38 -14.24 6.66
CA ILE A 62 -8.04 -13.66 5.49
C ILE A 62 -9.47 -14.16 5.50
N PHE A 63 -10.44 -13.25 5.50
CA PHE A 63 -11.86 -13.56 5.69
C PHE A 63 -12.12 -14.40 6.97
N GLY A 64 -11.38 -14.09 8.06
CA GLY A 64 -11.44 -14.82 9.33
C GLY A 64 -10.74 -16.19 9.32
N LYS A 65 -10.19 -16.65 8.20
CA LYS A 65 -9.55 -17.96 8.03
C LYS A 65 -8.02 -17.84 8.07
N ASP A 66 -7.33 -18.79 8.70
CA ASP A 66 -5.86 -18.86 8.64
C ASP A 66 -5.39 -19.09 7.20
N ASN A 67 -4.46 -18.25 6.73
CA ASN A 67 -4.00 -18.25 5.33
C ASN A 67 -3.18 -19.48 4.95
N LEU A 68 -2.65 -20.26 5.91
CA LEU A 68 -1.92 -21.50 5.66
C LEU A 68 -2.87 -22.69 5.56
N GLN A 69 -3.85 -22.76 6.49
CA GLN A 69 -4.75 -23.91 6.57
C GLN A 69 -5.82 -23.87 5.47
N ASN A 70 -6.19 -22.67 5.01
CA ASN A 70 -7.25 -22.47 4.03
C ASN A 70 -6.75 -21.82 2.72
N GLU A 71 -5.48 -22.06 2.35
CA GLU A 71 -4.78 -21.35 1.27
C GLU A 71 -5.56 -21.32 -0.06
N ILE A 72 -6.07 -22.45 -0.52
CA ILE A 72 -6.80 -22.55 -1.79
C ILE A 72 -8.10 -21.74 -1.72
N GLU A 73 -8.82 -21.83 -0.61
CA GLU A 73 -10.11 -21.17 -0.43
C GLU A 73 -9.96 -19.64 -0.39
N VAL A 74 -8.99 -19.15 0.40
CA VAL A 74 -8.77 -17.70 0.51
C VAL A 74 -8.20 -17.12 -0.78
N LYS A 75 -7.33 -17.84 -1.50
CA LYS A 75 -6.77 -17.37 -2.78
C LYS A 75 -7.80 -17.29 -3.92
N GLU A 76 -8.89 -18.03 -3.84
CA GLU A 76 -9.99 -17.91 -4.81
C GLU A 76 -10.67 -16.54 -4.77
N GLU A 77 -10.67 -15.88 -3.60
CA GLU A 77 -11.31 -14.58 -3.37
C GLU A 77 -10.32 -13.41 -3.29
N ILE A 78 -9.03 -13.63 -3.62
CA ILE A 78 -7.99 -12.60 -3.60
C ILE A 78 -7.57 -12.26 -5.03
N GLY A 79 -7.65 -10.98 -5.41
CA GLY A 79 -7.02 -10.44 -6.61
C GLY A 79 -5.61 -9.93 -6.28
N VAL A 80 -4.64 -10.23 -7.14
CA VAL A 80 -3.23 -9.92 -6.87
C VAL A 80 -2.57 -9.23 -8.05
N VAL A 81 -1.85 -8.13 -7.79
CA VAL A 81 -1.01 -7.42 -8.77
C VAL A 81 0.33 -7.09 -8.11
N LEU A 82 1.38 -7.87 -8.43
CA LEU A 82 2.71 -7.71 -7.83
C LEU A 82 3.75 -7.21 -8.83
N ASP A 83 3.74 -7.71 -10.06
CA ASP A 83 4.76 -7.43 -11.08
C ASP A 83 4.07 -7.21 -12.44
N PRO A 84 4.40 -6.15 -13.17
CA PRO A 84 3.89 -5.97 -14.53
C PRO A 84 4.24 -7.13 -15.49
N ASN A 85 5.24 -7.94 -15.16
CA ASN A 85 5.70 -9.06 -15.99
C ASN A 85 5.20 -10.45 -15.50
N CYS A 86 4.09 -10.52 -14.79
CA CYS A 86 3.57 -11.78 -14.24
C CYS A 86 3.14 -12.79 -15.32
N PHE A 87 2.84 -12.35 -16.55
CA PHE A 87 2.50 -13.24 -17.66
C PHE A 87 3.65 -13.38 -18.66
N PRO A 88 3.88 -14.60 -19.23
CA PRO A 88 4.91 -14.81 -20.24
C PRO A 88 4.73 -13.90 -21.47
N GLY A 89 5.81 -13.31 -21.95
CA GLY A 89 5.79 -12.32 -23.03
C GLY A 89 5.24 -12.84 -24.36
N ASP A 90 5.31 -14.14 -24.63
CA ASP A 90 4.77 -14.75 -25.85
C ASP A 90 3.26 -15.05 -25.78
N PHE A 91 2.64 -14.89 -24.62
CA PHE A 91 1.20 -15.01 -24.45
C PHE A 91 0.47 -13.77 -25.00
N THR A 92 -0.81 -13.97 -25.26
CA THR A 92 -1.78 -12.91 -25.57
C THR A 92 -2.80 -12.80 -24.43
N ALA A 93 -3.59 -11.72 -24.38
CA ALA A 93 -4.67 -11.62 -23.39
C ALA A 93 -5.70 -12.77 -23.55
N LYS A 94 -5.87 -13.30 -24.76
CA LYS A 94 -6.70 -14.49 -25.00
C LYS A 94 -6.14 -15.72 -24.28
N ASP A 95 -4.81 -15.91 -24.30
CA ASP A 95 -4.16 -17.05 -23.63
C ASP A 95 -4.29 -16.91 -22.09
N VAL A 96 -4.14 -15.69 -21.57
CA VAL A 96 -4.39 -15.39 -20.15
C VAL A 96 -5.82 -15.81 -19.75
N ASN A 97 -6.83 -15.40 -20.53
CA ASN A 97 -8.20 -15.82 -20.27
C ASN A 97 -8.38 -17.36 -20.31
N LEU A 98 -7.73 -18.05 -21.26
CA LEU A 98 -7.82 -19.51 -21.35
C LEU A 98 -7.22 -20.24 -20.16
N ILE A 99 -6.21 -19.68 -19.54
CA ILE A 99 -5.52 -20.24 -18.37
C ILE A 99 -6.32 -19.93 -17.11
N LEU A 100 -6.63 -18.65 -16.86
CA LEU A 100 -7.23 -18.20 -15.60
C LEU A 100 -8.63 -18.74 -15.39
N ARG A 101 -9.44 -18.91 -16.44
CA ARG A 101 -10.76 -19.56 -16.36
C ARG A 101 -10.71 -21.04 -15.94
N ARG A 102 -9.53 -21.67 -15.95
CA ARG A 102 -9.33 -23.04 -15.45
C ARG A 102 -8.82 -23.08 -14.02
N ILE A 103 -8.29 -21.95 -13.56
CA ILE A 103 -7.76 -21.79 -12.21
C ILE A 103 -8.86 -21.31 -11.28
N TYR A 104 -9.52 -20.20 -11.62
CA TYR A 104 -10.57 -19.58 -10.82
C TYR A 104 -11.96 -20.10 -11.19
N LYS A 105 -12.70 -20.59 -10.20
CA LYS A 105 -14.10 -21.06 -10.38
C LYS A 105 -15.04 -19.91 -10.68
N SER A 106 -14.79 -18.75 -10.08
CA SER A 106 -15.55 -17.50 -10.21
C SER A 106 -15.17 -16.67 -11.45
N TRP A 107 -14.31 -17.19 -12.34
CA TRP A 107 -13.82 -16.46 -13.52
C TRP A 107 -14.94 -15.96 -14.42
N ASP A 108 -15.07 -14.64 -14.55
CA ASP A 108 -16.02 -13.97 -15.44
C ASP A 108 -15.30 -13.54 -16.74
N LYS A 109 -15.45 -14.38 -17.77
CA LYS A 109 -14.87 -14.13 -19.10
C LYS A 109 -15.35 -12.80 -19.70
N ASP A 110 -16.64 -12.49 -19.57
CA ASP A 110 -17.22 -11.31 -20.22
C ASP A 110 -16.77 -10.03 -19.52
N LEU A 111 -16.61 -10.08 -18.20
CA LEU A 111 -15.99 -9.01 -17.39
C LEU A 111 -14.54 -8.80 -17.81
N PHE A 112 -13.74 -9.88 -17.97
CA PHE A 112 -12.36 -9.76 -18.43
C PHE A 112 -12.25 -9.04 -19.79
N TYR A 113 -13.07 -9.45 -20.78
CA TYR A 113 -13.05 -8.81 -22.11
C TYR A 113 -13.60 -7.38 -22.08
N ARG A 114 -14.50 -7.06 -21.16
CA ARG A 114 -14.95 -5.67 -20.92
C ARG A 114 -13.78 -4.82 -20.46
N TYR A 115 -13.00 -5.26 -19.47
CA TYR A 115 -11.78 -4.55 -19.03
C TYR A 115 -10.76 -4.39 -20.17
N LEU A 116 -10.54 -5.43 -20.98
CA LEU A 116 -9.64 -5.29 -22.14
C LEU A 116 -10.09 -4.18 -23.09
N LYS A 117 -11.40 -4.09 -23.34
CA LYS A 117 -11.96 -3.04 -24.19
C LYS A 117 -11.82 -1.65 -23.56
N ASP A 118 -12.16 -1.51 -22.27
CA ASP A 118 -12.11 -0.24 -21.54
C ASP A 118 -10.66 0.27 -21.44
N PHE A 119 -9.70 -0.63 -21.29
CA PHE A 119 -8.28 -0.34 -21.28
C PHE A 119 -7.64 -0.24 -22.69
N SER A 120 -8.43 -0.42 -23.75
CA SER A 120 -7.95 -0.42 -25.14
C SER A 120 -6.84 -1.45 -25.39
N LEU A 121 -6.90 -2.61 -24.77
CA LEU A 121 -5.94 -3.70 -24.91
C LEU A 121 -6.33 -4.65 -26.04
N ALA A 122 -5.42 -4.87 -26.99
CA ALA A 122 -5.67 -5.74 -28.13
C ALA A 122 -5.52 -7.22 -27.73
N GLU A 123 -6.61 -8.01 -27.82
CA GLU A 123 -6.70 -9.40 -27.36
C GLU A 123 -5.63 -10.35 -27.94
N LYS A 124 -5.21 -10.11 -29.21
CA LYS A 124 -4.30 -10.99 -29.96
C LYS A 124 -2.86 -10.49 -30.02
N LYS A 125 -2.58 -9.29 -29.49
CA LYS A 125 -1.23 -8.74 -29.43
C LYS A 125 -0.44 -9.46 -28.35
N LYS A 126 0.82 -9.81 -28.62
CA LYS A 126 1.67 -10.46 -27.63
C LYS A 126 2.01 -9.53 -26.48
N ILE A 127 2.07 -10.06 -25.25
CA ILE A 127 2.34 -9.29 -24.03
C ILE A 127 3.72 -8.64 -24.06
N LYS A 128 4.72 -9.26 -24.70
CA LYS A 128 6.03 -8.63 -24.90
C LYS A 128 5.99 -7.31 -25.68
N ASP A 129 4.98 -7.14 -26.53
CA ASP A 129 4.78 -5.93 -27.32
C ASP A 129 3.92 -4.86 -26.62
N TYR A 130 3.47 -5.14 -25.38
CA TYR A 130 2.77 -4.18 -24.53
C TYR A 130 3.77 -3.25 -23.85
N SER A 131 3.39 -1.98 -23.66
CA SER A 131 4.10 -1.08 -22.73
C SER A 131 3.94 -1.58 -21.28
N THR A 132 4.76 -1.07 -20.35
CA THR A 132 4.63 -1.38 -18.92
C THR A 132 3.22 -1.09 -18.40
N GLY A 133 2.66 0.06 -18.75
CA GLY A 133 1.30 0.40 -18.36
C GLY A 133 0.23 -0.50 -18.97
N MET A 134 0.39 -0.93 -20.23
CA MET A 134 -0.53 -1.92 -20.83
C MET A 134 -0.46 -3.27 -20.12
N ARG A 135 0.73 -3.72 -19.70
CA ARG A 135 0.88 -4.94 -18.90
C ARG A 135 0.22 -4.79 -17.53
N MET A 136 0.39 -3.64 -16.89
CA MET A 136 -0.26 -3.37 -15.60
C MET A 136 -1.79 -3.40 -15.74
N LYS A 137 -2.36 -2.74 -16.76
CA LYS A 137 -3.81 -2.80 -17.05
C LYS A 137 -4.29 -4.24 -17.30
N LEU A 138 -3.50 -5.07 -17.99
CA LEU A 138 -3.82 -6.49 -18.19
C LEU A 138 -3.83 -7.26 -16.87
N ASN A 139 -2.85 -7.01 -15.99
CA ASN A 139 -2.76 -7.65 -14.67
C ASN A 139 -3.96 -7.29 -13.79
N ILE A 140 -4.34 -6.02 -13.78
CA ILE A 140 -5.52 -5.54 -13.06
C ILE A 140 -6.80 -6.16 -13.64
N ALA A 141 -6.96 -6.18 -14.97
CA ALA A 141 -8.09 -6.85 -15.61
C ALA A 141 -8.20 -8.34 -15.22
N ALA A 142 -7.06 -9.03 -15.17
CA ALA A 142 -6.98 -10.42 -14.75
C ALA A 142 -7.31 -10.59 -13.26
N ALA A 143 -6.79 -9.70 -12.40
CA ALA A 143 -7.04 -9.74 -10.96
C ALA A 143 -8.51 -9.46 -10.61
N LEU A 144 -9.21 -8.63 -11.38
CA LEU A 144 -10.61 -8.27 -11.12
C LEU A 144 -11.62 -9.23 -11.77
N ALA A 145 -11.21 -9.98 -12.82
CA ALA A 145 -12.15 -10.79 -13.59
C ALA A 145 -12.70 -12.02 -12.87
N HIS A 146 -12.14 -12.44 -11.74
CA HIS A 146 -12.69 -13.49 -10.88
C HIS A 146 -13.48 -12.94 -9.69
N ARG A 147 -13.75 -11.61 -9.67
CA ARG A 147 -14.55 -10.91 -8.65
C ARG A 147 -14.02 -11.13 -7.23
N PRO A 148 -12.76 -10.74 -6.96
CA PRO A 148 -12.17 -10.91 -5.63
C PRO A 148 -12.88 -10.02 -4.61
N ARG A 149 -12.84 -10.42 -3.33
CA ARG A 149 -13.24 -9.58 -2.19
C ARG A 149 -12.08 -8.77 -1.64
N LEU A 150 -10.84 -9.25 -1.79
CA LEU A 150 -9.64 -8.55 -1.35
C LEU A 150 -8.70 -8.37 -2.54
N LEU A 151 -8.26 -7.13 -2.78
CA LEU A 151 -7.29 -6.81 -3.82
C LEU A 151 -5.95 -6.44 -3.16
N LEU A 152 -4.89 -7.15 -3.51
CA LEU A 152 -3.52 -6.90 -3.04
C LEU A 152 -2.69 -6.31 -4.18
N LEU A 153 -2.20 -5.09 -3.99
CA LEU A 153 -1.46 -4.34 -4.99
C LEU A 153 -0.08 -3.99 -4.43
N ASP A 154 0.99 -4.45 -5.08
CA ASP A 154 2.36 -4.09 -4.72
C ASP A 154 2.95 -3.14 -5.78
N GLU A 155 3.11 -1.87 -5.41
CA GLU A 155 3.69 -0.82 -6.26
C GLU A 155 2.99 -0.68 -7.65
N ALA A 156 1.67 -0.91 -7.72
CA ALA A 156 0.92 -1.03 -8.97
C ALA A 156 0.89 0.24 -9.84
N THR A 157 1.24 1.40 -9.29
CA THR A 157 1.31 2.69 -10.00
C THR A 157 2.74 3.13 -10.32
N SER A 158 3.73 2.39 -9.82
CA SER A 158 5.14 2.74 -9.99
C SER A 158 5.58 2.68 -11.45
N GLY A 159 6.30 3.70 -11.91
CA GLY A 159 6.81 3.77 -13.28
C GLY A 159 5.75 4.01 -14.37
N LEU A 160 4.52 4.33 -13.99
CA LEU A 160 3.46 4.71 -14.93
C LEU A 160 3.46 6.21 -15.18
N ASP A 161 3.02 6.62 -16.37
CA ASP A 161 2.75 8.02 -16.66
C ASP A 161 1.55 8.53 -15.84
N PRO A 162 1.41 9.86 -15.65
CA PRO A 162 0.37 10.43 -14.82
C PRO A 162 -1.07 10.08 -15.22
N VAL A 163 -1.34 9.93 -16.53
CA VAL A 163 -2.68 9.61 -17.03
C VAL A 163 -3.05 8.19 -16.68
N MET A 164 -2.15 7.23 -16.97
CA MET A 164 -2.37 5.83 -16.65
C MET A 164 -2.47 5.59 -15.14
N ARG A 165 -1.68 6.32 -14.35
CA ARG A 165 -1.75 6.30 -12.89
C ARG A 165 -3.13 6.74 -12.41
N SER A 166 -3.64 7.87 -12.93
CA SER A 166 -4.99 8.35 -12.61
C SER A 166 -6.07 7.31 -12.95
N ASP A 167 -6.01 6.72 -14.16
CA ASP A 167 -6.97 5.68 -14.58
C ASP A 167 -7.02 4.50 -13.61
N ILE A 168 -5.85 4.05 -13.12
CA ILE A 168 -5.78 2.94 -12.16
C ILE A 168 -6.36 3.36 -10.80
N LEU A 169 -6.02 4.54 -10.29
CA LEU A 169 -6.57 5.02 -9.02
C LEU A 169 -8.09 5.16 -9.06
N ASP A 170 -8.64 5.67 -10.19
CA ASP A 170 -10.09 5.77 -10.37
C ASP A 170 -10.76 4.38 -10.37
N LEU A 171 -10.12 3.39 -11.01
CA LEU A 171 -10.60 2.01 -11.00
C LEU A 171 -10.57 1.38 -9.59
N LEU A 172 -9.59 1.71 -8.76
CA LEU A 172 -9.56 1.26 -7.35
C LEU A 172 -10.73 1.88 -6.56
N LEU A 173 -11.02 3.17 -6.79
CA LEU A 173 -12.17 3.84 -6.19
C LEU A 173 -13.50 3.23 -6.66
N ASP A 174 -13.61 2.83 -7.93
CA ASP A 174 -14.79 2.11 -8.44
C ASP A 174 -14.93 0.72 -7.81
N PHE A 175 -13.82 -0.01 -7.67
CA PHE A 175 -13.83 -1.35 -7.05
C PHE A 175 -14.33 -1.33 -5.60
N ILE A 176 -13.93 -0.31 -4.82
CA ILE A 176 -14.31 -0.20 -3.41
C ILE A 176 -15.74 0.31 -3.18
N GLN A 177 -16.50 0.66 -4.24
CA GLN A 177 -17.94 0.97 -4.10
C GLN A 177 -18.74 -0.24 -3.63
N ASP A 178 -18.23 -1.47 -3.82
CA ASP A 178 -18.77 -2.66 -3.15
C ASP A 178 -18.21 -2.72 -1.72
N GLU A 179 -19.04 -2.39 -0.74
CA GLU A 179 -18.70 -2.36 0.69
C GLU A 179 -18.23 -3.72 1.25
N ASN A 180 -18.39 -4.82 0.50
CA ASN A 180 -17.87 -6.14 0.87
C ASN A 180 -16.44 -6.38 0.38
N CYS A 181 -15.90 -5.48 -0.42
CA CYS A 181 -14.54 -5.55 -0.95
C CYS A 181 -13.56 -4.71 -0.10
N GLY A 182 -12.26 -4.98 -0.24
CA GLY A 182 -11.20 -4.19 0.39
C GLY A 182 -9.94 -4.23 -0.43
N ILE A 183 -9.07 -3.25 -0.21
CA ILE A 183 -7.81 -3.12 -0.93
C ILE A 183 -6.66 -2.94 0.06
N LEU A 184 -5.59 -3.71 -0.10
CA LEU A 184 -4.27 -3.38 0.44
C LEU A 184 -3.40 -2.89 -0.71
N PHE A 185 -3.04 -1.62 -0.68
CA PHE A 185 -2.25 -0.96 -1.73
C PHE A 185 -0.90 -0.51 -1.17
N SER A 186 0.18 -1.20 -1.53
CA SER A 186 1.53 -0.75 -1.19
C SER A 186 2.01 0.27 -2.21
N SER A 187 2.58 1.37 -1.72
CA SER A 187 3.21 2.37 -2.57
C SER A 187 4.29 3.14 -1.80
N HIS A 188 5.30 3.61 -2.53
CA HIS A 188 6.22 4.65 -2.06
C HIS A 188 5.83 6.03 -2.59
N ILE A 189 4.78 6.11 -3.42
CA ILE A 189 4.22 7.35 -3.97
C ILE A 189 3.07 7.78 -3.07
N THR A 190 3.36 8.67 -2.15
CA THR A 190 2.42 9.12 -1.11
C THR A 190 1.20 9.81 -1.68
N SER A 191 1.36 10.60 -2.77
CA SER A 191 0.25 11.29 -3.43
C SER A 191 -0.84 10.35 -3.96
N ASP A 192 -0.50 9.11 -4.33
CA ASP A 192 -1.48 8.12 -4.75
C ASP A 192 -2.34 7.68 -3.56
N LEU A 193 -1.69 7.40 -2.42
CA LEU A 193 -2.37 6.99 -1.21
C LEU A 193 -3.16 8.14 -0.57
N GLU A 194 -2.62 9.37 -0.58
CA GLU A 194 -3.36 10.56 -0.16
C GLU A 194 -4.67 10.74 -0.94
N ARG A 195 -4.69 10.35 -2.21
CA ARG A 195 -5.88 10.42 -3.06
C ARG A 195 -6.91 9.34 -2.74
N VAL A 196 -6.51 8.09 -2.55
CA VAL A 196 -7.45 6.96 -2.54
C VAL A 196 -7.55 6.21 -1.20
N ALA A 197 -6.56 6.29 -0.31
CA ALA A 197 -6.56 5.50 0.90
C ALA A 197 -7.46 6.09 1.99
N ASP A 198 -8.15 5.21 2.74
CA ASP A 198 -8.92 5.54 3.93
C ASP A 198 -8.06 5.40 5.19
N TYR A 199 -7.18 4.40 5.20
CA TYR A 199 -6.24 4.09 6.28
C TYR A 199 -4.82 4.06 5.76
N ILE A 200 -3.86 4.43 6.60
CA ILE A 200 -2.43 4.39 6.29
C ILE A 200 -1.71 3.56 7.35
N THR A 201 -1.01 2.53 6.89
CA THR A 201 -0.04 1.77 7.68
C THR A 201 1.36 2.13 7.23
N PHE A 202 2.16 2.71 8.12
CA PHE A 202 3.54 3.09 7.84
C PHE A 202 4.51 2.02 8.36
N LEU A 203 5.23 1.41 7.44
CA LEU A 203 6.27 0.41 7.70
C LEU A 203 7.65 1.04 7.53
N HIS A 204 8.47 1.00 8.57
CA HIS A 204 9.84 1.50 8.57
C HIS A 204 10.76 0.47 9.23
N GLU A 205 11.87 0.13 8.57
CA GLU A 205 12.87 -0.85 9.04
C GLU A 205 12.25 -2.15 9.59
N GLY A 206 11.24 -2.67 8.87
CA GLY A 206 10.56 -3.93 9.21
C GLY A 206 9.59 -3.86 10.39
N ARG A 207 9.23 -2.66 10.87
CA ARG A 207 8.27 -2.45 11.97
C ARG A 207 7.17 -1.48 11.55
N ILE A 208 5.99 -1.66 12.09
CA ILE A 208 4.91 -0.68 11.94
C ILE A 208 5.18 0.47 12.92
N VAL A 209 5.22 1.68 12.35
CA VAL A 209 5.33 2.93 13.10
C VAL A 209 3.94 3.37 13.56
N PHE A 210 2.97 3.35 12.65
CA PHE A 210 1.55 3.58 12.94
C PHE A 210 0.66 2.88 11.91
N SER A 211 -0.60 2.69 12.29
CA SER A 211 -1.68 2.24 11.41
C SER A 211 -2.94 2.99 11.83
N LEU A 212 -3.31 4.04 11.08
CA LEU A 212 -4.34 5.01 11.46
C LEU A 212 -5.24 5.36 10.27
N ALA A 213 -6.43 5.89 10.56
CA ALA A 213 -7.24 6.54 9.55
C ALA A 213 -6.50 7.78 9.00
N LYS A 214 -6.62 8.02 7.70
CA LYS A 214 -5.92 9.14 7.05
C LYS A 214 -6.31 10.49 7.66
N ASP A 215 -7.58 10.68 7.96
CA ASP A 215 -8.07 11.93 8.56
C ASP A 215 -7.50 12.12 9.98
N GLU A 216 -7.45 11.05 10.78
CA GLU A 216 -6.84 11.06 12.11
C GLU A 216 -5.36 11.45 12.04
N LEU A 217 -4.63 10.92 11.06
CA LEU A 217 -3.22 11.25 10.86
C LEU A 217 -3.03 12.74 10.52
N GLN A 218 -3.87 13.32 9.67
CA GLN A 218 -3.82 14.73 9.30
C GLN A 218 -4.19 15.67 10.45
N ASP A 219 -5.10 15.25 11.32
CA ASP A 219 -5.54 16.03 12.47
C ASP A 219 -4.49 16.01 13.60
N HIS A 220 -3.84 14.88 13.84
CA HIS A 220 -2.94 14.68 14.97
C HIS A 220 -1.48 15.01 14.67
N MET A 221 -0.95 14.56 13.53
CA MET A 221 0.48 14.75 13.24
C MET A 221 0.77 16.15 12.71
N GLY A 222 1.77 16.79 13.31
CA GLY A 222 2.20 18.15 12.95
C GLY A 222 3.66 18.20 12.54
N ILE A 223 3.98 19.12 11.62
CA ILE A 223 5.35 19.45 11.25
C ILE A 223 5.63 20.91 11.59
N LEU A 224 6.71 21.13 12.36
CA LEU A 224 7.23 22.45 12.66
C LEU A 224 8.48 22.67 11.83
N LYS A 225 8.46 23.71 10.98
CA LYS A 225 9.61 24.14 10.17
C LYS A 225 10.12 25.48 10.69
N CYS A 226 11.43 25.57 10.92
CA CYS A 226 12.02 26.80 11.44
C CYS A 226 13.49 26.93 11.06
N GLY A 227 14.06 28.15 11.27
CA GLY A 227 15.49 28.35 11.11
C GLY A 227 16.32 27.70 12.22
N PRO A 228 17.63 27.43 11.98
CA PRO A 228 18.51 26.76 12.95
C PRO A 228 18.53 27.40 14.33
N SER A 229 18.57 28.73 14.40
CA SER A 229 18.55 29.46 15.66
C SER A 229 17.27 29.37 16.48
N GLN A 230 16.14 29.14 15.80
CA GLN A 230 14.86 28.89 16.45
C GLN A 230 14.79 27.42 16.90
N PHE A 231 15.31 26.51 16.09
CA PHE A 231 15.34 25.09 16.39
C PHE A 231 16.10 24.76 17.67
N GLU A 232 17.20 25.48 17.96
CA GLU A 232 17.98 25.32 19.21
C GLU A 232 17.16 25.65 20.48
N LYS A 233 16.08 26.41 20.35
CA LYS A 233 15.21 26.79 21.48
C LYS A 233 14.09 25.76 21.70
N LEU A 234 13.91 24.79 20.80
CA LEU A 234 12.91 23.73 20.92
C LEU A 234 13.37 22.66 21.89
N ASN A 235 12.45 22.13 22.68
CA ASN A 235 12.70 20.93 23.44
C ASN A 235 12.49 19.71 22.52
N ARG A 236 13.56 18.96 22.26
CA ARG A 236 13.52 17.79 21.38
C ARG A 236 12.51 16.73 21.79
N SER A 237 12.28 16.56 23.09
CA SER A 237 11.32 15.56 23.60
C SER A 237 9.85 15.83 23.21
N ASP A 238 9.55 16.98 22.61
CA ASP A 238 8.22 17.29 22.08
C ASP A 238 7.99 16.74 20.66
N PHE A 239 9.02 16.17 20.07
CA PHE A 239 9.01 15.69 18.69
C PHE A 239 9.47 14.24 18.62
N VAL A 240 8.98 13.48 17.66
CA VAL A 240 9.36 12.08 17.44
C VAL A 240 10.54 11.95 16.48
N ARG A 241 10.64 12.88 15.54
CA ARG A 241 11.73 12.93 14.56
C ARG A 241 12.12 14.37 14.30
N VAL A 242 13.41 14.60 14.10
CA VAL A 242 13.95 15.92 13.78
C VAL A 242 14.97 15.82 12.66
N ARG A 243 14.97 16.81 11.77
CA ARG A 243 15.98 16.94 10.71
C ARG A 243 16.59 18.33 10.77
N ARG A 244 17.91 18.39 10.93
CA ARG A 244 18.66 19.64 10.86
C ARG A 244 19.13 19.87 9.43
N GLY A 245 18.78 21.01 8.87
CA GLY A 245 19.29 21.48 7.59
C GLY A 245 20.10 22.78 7.79
N THR A 246 20.82 23.17 6.74
CA THR A 246 21.65 24.40 6.77
C THR A 246 20.79 25.65 6.87
N TYR A 247 19.64 25.66 6.23
CA TYR A 247 18.75 26.83 6.15
C TYR A 247 17.44 26.61 6.88
N GLU A 248 16.95 25.39 6.91
CA GLU A 248 15.69 25.00 7.51
C GLU A 248 15.86 23.72 8.32
N CYS A 249 15.28 23.70 9.51
CA CYS A 249 15.10 22.51 10.33
C CYS A 249 13.64 22.12 10.35
N ALA A 250 13.37 20.82 10.41
CA ALA A 250 12.02 20.26 10.48
C ALA A 250 11.90 19.33 11.69
N ALA A 251 10.80 19.39 12.40
CA ALA A 251 10.50 18.56 13.56
C ALA A 251 9.06 18.01 13.46
N LEU A 252 8.92 16.69 13.59
CA LEU A 252 7.63 15.97 13.52
C LEU A 252 7.09 15.75 14.92
N ALA A 253 5.87 16.19 15.15
CA ALA A 253 5.13 16.03 16.39
C ALA A 253 3.97 15.03 16.21
N GLU A 254 3.72 14.19 17.22
CA GLU A 254 2.54 13.30 17.27
C GLU A 254 1.26 14.07 17.62
N ASP A 255 1.37 15.14 18.40
CA ASP A 255 0.24 15.99 18.79
C ASP A 255 0.50 17.43 18.35
N ARG A 256 -0.02 17.75 17.16
CA ARG A 256 0.06 19.07 16.53
C ARG A 256 -0.51 20.15 17.44
N ALA A 257 -1.65 19.89 18.08
CA ALA A 257 -2.34 20.89 18.88
C ALA A 257 -1.55 21.22 20.18
N ALA A 258 -1.00 20.21 20.84
CA ALA A 258 -0.18 20.38 22.03
C ALA A 258 1.10 21.17 21.70
N VAL A 259 1.78 20.87 20.60
CA VAL A 259 2.99 21.57 20.17
C VAL A 259 2.68 23.00 19.74
N GLN A 260 1.60 23.24 18.99
CA GLN A 260 1.16 24.59 18.63
C GLN A 260 0.87 25.45 19.86
N LYS A 261 0.23 24.87 20.88
CA LYS A 261 -0.05 25.57 22.16
C LYS A 261 1.23 25.89 22.93
N LYS A 262 2.21 25.00 22.89
CA LYS A 262 3.51 25.18 23.59
C LYS A 262 4.40 26.20 22.90
N TYR A 263 4.33 26.30 21.58
CA TYR A 263 5.13 27.21 20.75
C TYR A 263 4.22 28.19 19.96
N PRO A 264 3.51 29.11 20.62
CA PRO A 264 2.48 29.95 19.98
C PRO A 264 3.04 30.91 18.91
N ASN A 265 4.33 31.21 18.93
CA ASN A 265 5.00 32.08 17.97
C ASN A 265 5.59 31.30 16.77
N MET A 266 5.33 30.02 16.67
CA MET A 266 5.76 29.16 15.56
C MET A 266 4.54 28.54 14.90
N VAL A 267 4.64 28.25 13.61
CA VAL A 267 3.54 27.57 12.87
C VAL A 267 3.82 26.08 12.88
N VAL A 268 2.82 25.31 13.28
CA VAL A 268 2.83 23.85 13.19
C VAL A 268 1.77 23.44 12.17
N ASP A 269 2.23 23.10 10.96
CA ASP A 269 1.35 22.66 9.89
C ASP A 269 0.94 21.18 10.07
N ALA A 270 -0.14 20.75 9.42
CA ALA A 270 -0.44 19.34 9.32
C ALA A 270 0.68 18.63 8.52
N ALA A 271 1.17 17.50 9.04
CA ALA A 271 2.23 16.77 8.36
C ALA A 271 1.65 15.99 7.16
N THR A 272 2.30 16.10 5.99
CA THR A 272 2.00 15.26 4.84
C THR A 272 2.66 13.88 4.96
N LEU A 273 2.17 12.89 4.24
CA LEU A 273 2.81 11.55 4.21
C LEU A 273 4.26 11.62 3.72
N ASP A 274 4.56 12.48 2.74
CA ASP A 274 5.92 12.71 2.24
C ASP A 274 6.85 13.24 3.34
N GLU A 275 6.39 14.20 4.13
CA GLU A 275 7.18 14.80 5.22
C GLU A 275 7.43 13.79 6.33
N ILE A 276 6.42 12.99 6.69
CA ILE A 276 6.56 11.92 7.67
C ILE A 276 7.62 10.92 7.19
N MET A 277 7.47 10.38 5.98
CA MET A 277 8.42 9.43 5.41
C MET A 277 9.84 10.00 5.33
N LEU A 278 9.98 11.26 4.89
CA LEU A 278 11.27 11.91 4.78
C LEU A 278 11.98 12.05 6.15
N LEU A 279 11.22 12.39 7.20
CA LEU A 279 11.76 12.55 8.55
C LEU A 279 12.13 11.20 9.18
N TYR A 280 11.41 10.13 8.86
CA TYR A 280 11.81 8.77 9.29
C TYR A 280 13.04 8.27 8.52
N ALA A 281 13.14 8.54 7.22
CA ALA A 281 14.25 8.08 6.39
C ALA A 281 15.56 8.87 6.61
N LYS A 282 15.48 10.16 6.93
CA LYS A 282 16.65 11.07 6.96
C LYS A 282 16.77 11.92 8.23
N GLY A 283 15.84 11.79 9.15
CA GLY A 283 15.84 12.51 10.42
C GLY A 283 16.41 11.66 11.56
N ASP A 284 16.87 12.34 12.60
CA ASP A 284 17.29 11.70 13.83
C ASP A 284 16.08 11.44 14.74
N ALA A 285 16.11 10.36 15.52
CA ALA A 285 15.18 10.17 16.62
C ALA A 285 15.46 11.26 17.69
N SER A 286 14.40 11.77 18.29
CA SER A 286 14.50 12.81 19.34
C SER A 286 14.92 12.26 20.67
#